data_e1ac4b36089c3c56378171f55cd18a60
#
_entry.id   e1ac4b36089c3c56378171f55cd18a60
#
_cell.length_a   1.000
_cell.length_b   1.000
_cell.length_c   1.000
_cell.angle_alpha   90.00
_cell.angle_beta   90.00
_cell.angle_gamma   90.00
#
_symmetry.space_group_name_H-M   'P 1'
#
loop_
_entity.id
_entity.type
_entity.pdbx_description
1 polymer ?
#
loop_
_entity_poly.entity_id
_entity_poly.type
_entity_poly.pdbx_seq_one_letter_code
_entity_poly.pdbx_strand_id
1 'polypeptide(L)'
;MVGVGSRMGWNEAVASGRAMLEGVERIRLPGAELGVELAGLDWGGEGELVVMHHANGFCAATLAPLAVMLRDRFRVVALDARGHGDSTSVKPGPANEGYDWETLALDSERAIAGVFEKTGHDRVALAIGHSFGGALLLRVAERLGPQIERLLLCDPVLLPPLTHEQIAVRSNGAGLAAATRKRRNVFPSLEAAYEHCSTRGLFADFTPEALALYISEGMAEDQTGEATLKCDREVEAAIFDGGAFAAVAEGVGEAAAQVLFVHAERGNFIRAYYEEVAGRMPNASVTGGDFGHLFPLESPATAVEFVDSMFEK
;
A
#
# COMPACT_ATOMS: atom_id res chain seq x y z
N MET A 1 -17.47 -21.21 21.14
CA MET A 1 -17.93 -21.28 19.76
C MET A 1 -18.46 -19.89 19.43
N VAL A 2 -17.63 -19.03 18.87
CA VAL A 2 -18.07 -17.74 18.34
C VAL A 2 -18.73 -18.06 17.00
N GLY A 3 -20.02 -17.70 16.85
CA GLY A 3 -20.80 -17.98 15.67
C GLY A 3 -20.10 -17.39 14.45
N VAL A 4 -19.91 -18.21 13.41
CA VAL A 4 -19.56 -17.76 12.07
C VAL A 4 -20.75 -16.94 11.59
N GLY A 5 -20.71 -15.61 11.79
CA GLY A 5 -21.62 -14.69 11.12
C GLY A 5 -21.53 -14.98 9.62
N SER A 6 -22.66 -15.06 8.93
CA SER A 6 -22.69 -15.30 7.49
C SER A 6 -21.83 -14.22 6.83
N ARG A 7 -20.74 -14.63 6.15
CA ARG A 7 -19.91 -13.71 5.37
C ARG A 7 -20.79 -13.03 4.32
N MET A 8 -20.59 -11.74 4.13
CA MET A 8 -21.25 -10.96 3.08
C MET A 8 -20.97 -11.61 1.71
N GLY A 9 -22.01 -11.84 0.92
CA GLY A 9 -21.86 -12.40 -0.42
C GLY A 9 -21.26 -11.41 -1.41
N TRP A 10 -20.75 -11.89 -2.55
CA TRP A 10 -20.10 -11.07 -3.57
C TRP A 10 -20.92 -9.84 -3.98
N ASN A 11 -22.19 -10.03 -4.33
CA ASN A 11 -23.03 -8.94 -4.84
C ASN A 11 -23.24 -7.81 -3.82
N GLU A 12 -23.39 -8.15 -2.55
CA GLU A 12 -23.55 -7.18 -1.46
C GLU A 12 -22.21 -6.50 -1.17
N ALA A 13 -21.12 -7.27 -1.07
CA ALA A 13 -19.80 -6.74 -0.79
C ALA A 13 -19.30 -5.80 -1.89
N VAL A 14 -19.49 -6.16 -3.16
CA VAL A 14 -19.08 -5.31 -4.29
C VAL A 14 -19.95 -4.06 -4.40
N ALA A 15 -21.24 -4.15 -4.11
CA ALA A 15 -22.12 -2.99 -4.09
C ALA A 15 -21.71 -2.01 -2.97
N SER A 16 -21.44 -2.51 -1.76
CA SER A 16 -20.95 -1.71 -0.64
C SER A 16 -19.57 -1.10 -0.95
N GLY A 17 -18.63 -1.86 -1.48
CA GLY A 17 -17.32 -1.36 -1.86
C GLY A 17 -17.39 -0.29 -2.95
N ARG A 18 -18.18 -0.51 -4.01
CA ARG A 18 -18.36 0.48 -5.10
C ARG A 18 -18.99 1.78 -4.63
N ALA A 19 -19.91 1.74 -3.65
CA ALA A 19 -20.47 2.93 -3.05
C ALA A 19 -19.37 3.81 -2.38
N MET A 20 -18.29 3.23 -1.90
CA MET A 20 -17.14 3.98 -1.35
C MET A 20 -16.31 4.69 -2.44
N LEU A 21 -16.49 4.30 -3.70
CA LEU A 21 -15.85 4.93 -4.87
C LEU A 21 -16.81 5.87 -5.62
N GLU A 22 -18.04 6.06 -5.13
CA GLU A 22 -19.00 6.97 -5.77
C GLU A 22 -18.52 8.42 -5.67
N GLY A 23 -18.45 9.10 -6.81
CA GLY A 23 -17.95 10.47 -6.91
C GLY A 23 -16.44 10.62 -6.81
N VAL A 24 -15.68 9.53 -6.70
CA VAL A 24 -14.22 9.56 -6.66
C VAL A 24 -13.66 9.82 -8.05
N GLU A 25 -12.78 10.80 -8.17
CA GLU A 25 -12.06 11.09 -9.42
C GLU A 25 -10.92 10.08 -9.64
N ARG A 26 -10.90 9.46 -10.82
CA ARG A 26 -9.76 8.64 -11.26
C ARG A 26 -8.76 9.54 -11.97
N ILE A 27 -7.58 9.69 -11.39
CA ILE A 27 -6.54 10.60 -11.86
C ILE A 27 -5.37 9.84 -12.49
N ARG A 28 -4.69 10.51 -13.42
CA ARG A 28 -3.41 10.07 -13.98
C ARG A 28 -2.33 11.04 -13.57
N LEU A 29 -1.21 10.50 -13.11
CA LEU A 29 -0.11 11.22 -12.50
C LEU A 29 1.20 10.80 -13.17
N PRO A 30 2.18 11.70 -13.28
CA PRO A 30 3.46 11.34 -13.90
C PRO A 30 4.24 10.33 -13.04
N GLY A 31 4.87 9.36 -13.68
CA GLY A 31 5.90 8.53 -13.07
C GLY A 31 7.31 9.12 -13.26
N ALA A 32 8.32 8.40 -12.79
CA ALA A 32 9.72 8.82 -12.87
C ALA A 32 10.29 8.77 -14.30
N GLU A 33 9.77 7.88 -15.13
CA GLU A 33 10.23 7.64 -16.49
C GLU A 33 9.21 8.12 -17.51
N LEU A 34 9.72 8.52 -18.70
CA LEU A 34 8.87 8.94 -19.81
C LEU A 34 7.92 7.80 -20.24
N GLY A 35 6.63 8.10 -20.31
CA GLY A 35 5.60 7.13 -20.69
C GLY A 35 5.11 6.25 -19.54
N VAL A 36 5.63 6.44 -18.34
CA VAL A 36 5.08 5.82 -17.12
C VAL A 36 4.11 6.79 -16.46
N GLU A 37 2.88 6.33 -16.24
CA GLU A 37 1.85 7.05 -15.52
C GLU A 37 1.36 6.20 -14.35
N LEU A 38 1.21 6.82 -13.19
CA LEU A 38 0.55 6.22 -12.05
C LEU A 38 -0.92 6.61 -12.06
N ALA A 39 -1.78 5.65 -11.72
CA ALA A 39 -3.17 5.93 -11.44
C ALA A 39 -3.34 6.35 -9.97
N GLY A 40 -4.39 7.09 -9.70
CA GLY A 40 -4.80 7.44 -8.36
C GLY A 40 -6.29 7.59 -8.26
N LEU A 41 -6.78 7.54 -7.03
CA LEU A 41 -8.17 7.78 -6.64
C LEU A 41 -8.19 9.02 -5.74
N ASP A 42 -8.94 10.05 -6.14
CA ASP A 42 -9.12 11.29 -5.39
C ASP A 42 -10.56 11.37 -4.88
N TRP A 43 -10.74 11.23 -3.58
CA TRP A 43 -12.03 11.33 -2.90
C TRP A 43 -12.50 12.80 -2.74
N GLY A 44 -11.69 13.77 -3.19
CA GLY A 44 -11.98 15.18 -3.00
C GLY A 44 -11.86 15.62 -1.53
N GLY A 45 -12.60 16.65 -1.16
CA GLY A 45 -12.54 17.32 0.14
C GLY A 45 -11.80 18.65 0.05
N GLU A 46 -12.10 19.55 1.01
CA GLU A 46 -11.52 20.90 1.11
C GLU A 46 -10.45 21.00 2.22
N GLY A 47 -10.22 19.90 2.95
CA GLY A 47 -9.25 19.82 4.04
C GLY A 47 -7.80 19.71 3.56
N GLU A 48 -6.90 19.57 4.51
CA GLU A 48 -5.50 19.31 4.24
C GLU A 48 -5.31 17.99 3.48
N LEU A 49 -4.26 17.91 2.66
CA LEU A 49 -4.02 16.76 1.79
C LEU A 49 -3.52 15.55 2.58
N VAL A 50 -4.20 14.43 2.40
CA VAL A 50 -3.76 13.08 2.80
C VAL A 50 -3.43 12.28 1.54
N VAL A 51 -2.24 11.68 1.50
CA VAL A 51 -1.84 10.75 0.44
C VAL A 51 -1.70 9.35 1.02
N MET A 52 -2.28 8.36 0.36
CA MET A 52 -2.22 6.96 0.79
C MET A 52 -1.52 6.09 -0.24
N HIS A 53 -0.78 5.06 0.23
CA HIS A 53 -0.10 4.10 -0.62
C HIS A 53 -0.31 2.67 -0.12
N HIS A 54 -0.73 1.79 -1.02
CA HIS A 54 -1.08 0.39 -0.74
C HIS A 54 0.14 -0.54 -0.58
N ALA A 55 -0.09 -1.76 -0.08
CA ALA A 55 0.91 -2.83 -0.02
C ALA A 55 1.13 -3.48 -1.40
N ASN A 56 2.30 -4.13 -1.59
CA ASN A 56 2.62 -4.88 -2.82
C ASN A 56 1.56 -5.92 -3.13
N GLY A 57 1.14 -6.00 -4.39
CA GLY A 57 0.11 -6.91 -4.88
C GLY A 57 -1.34 -6.42 -4.68
N PHE A 58 -1.55 -5.24 -4.07
CA PHE A 58 -2.86 -4.62 -3.89
C PHE A 58 -3.06 -3.43 -4.85
N CYS A 59 -4.05 -2.57 -4.61
CA CYS A 59 -4.32 -1.36 -5.37
C CYS A 59 -4.91 -0.26 -4.48
N ALA A 60 -4.92 0.97 -4.97
CA ALA A 60 -5.45 2.14 -4.25
C ALA A 60 -6.89 1.93 -3.75
N ALA A 61 -7.72 1.26 -4.54
CA ALA A 61 -9.12 1.02 -4.19
C ALA A 61 -9.29 0.17 -2.92
N THR A 62 -8.32 -0.67 -2.56
CA THR A 62 -8.39 -1.45 -1.31
C THR A 62 -8.35 -0.58 -0.07
N LEU A 63 -7.87 0.66 -0.20
CA LEU A 63 -7.82 1.65 0.89
C LEU A 63 -9.10 2.49 1.00
N ALA A 64 -10.11 2.26 0.13
CA ALA A 64 -11.35 3.03 0.15
C ALA A 64 -12.09 2.99 1.51
N PRO A 65 -12.17 1.86 2.23
CA PRO A 65 -12.76 1.86 3.57
C PRO A 65 -12.09 2.85 4.54
N LEU A 66 -10.77 2.99 4.47
CA LEU A 66 -10.03 4.00 5.25
C LEU A 66 -10.28 5.42 4.70
N ALA A 67 -10.25 5.59 3.38
CA ALA A 67 -10.42 6.88 2.73
C ALA A 67 -11.75 7.54 3.07
N VAL A 68 -12.87 6.78 3.03
CA VAL A 68 -14.19 7.32 3.34
C VAL A 68 -14.34 7.75 4.79
N MET A 69 -13.57 7.20 5.71
CA MET A 69 -13.54 7.61 7.12
C MET A 69 -12.75 8.92 7.33
N LEU A 70 -11.88 9.29 6.38
CA LEU A 70 -11.02 10.46 6.46
C LEU A 70 -11.52 11.65 5.62
N ARG A 71 -12.27 11.42 4.54
CA ARG A 71 -12.61 12.43 3.54
C ARG A 71 -13.43 13.62 4.04
N ASP A 72 -14.13 13.46 5.16
CA ASP A 72 -14.89 14.56 5.76
C ASP A 72 -14.00 15.61 6.46
N ARG A 73 -12.75 15.24 6.73
CA ARG A 73 -11.74 16.06 7.41
C ARG A 73 -10.59 16.49 6.50
N PHE A 74 -10.33 15.70 5.48
CA PHE A 74 -9.15 15.81 4.61
C PHE A 74 -9.54 15.69 3.14
N ARG A 75 -8.71 16.25 2.26
CA ARG A 75 -8.67 15.79 0.89
C ARG A 75 -7.86 14.51 0.83
N VAL A 76 -8.44 13.43 0.36
CA VAL A 76 -7.80 12.11 0.37
C VAL A 76 -7.49 11.63 -1.04
N VAL A 77 -6.23 11.30 -1.30
CA VAL A 77 -5.77 10.72 -2.56
C VAL A 77 -5.02 9.42 -2.27
N ALA A 78 -5.38 8.33 -2.95
CA ALA A 78 -4.62 7.08 -2.90
C ALA A 78 -3.97 6.80 -4.26
N LEU A 79 -2.72 6.32 -4.22
CA LEU A 79 -1.92 6.03 -5.40
C LEU A 79 -1.88 4.52 -5.69
N ASP A 80 -1.97 4.15 -6.97
CA ASP A 80 -1.56 2.83 -7.45
C ASP A 80 -0.07 2.86 -7.78
N ALA A 81 0.73 1.96 -7.22
CA ALA A 81 2.12 1.81 -7.61
C ALA A 81 2.25 1.37 -9.08
N ARG A 82 3.41 1.63 -9.71
CA ARG A 82 3.74 1.03 -11.01
C ARG A 82 3.45 -0.46 -11.01
N GLY A 83 2.77 -0.93 -12.05
CA GLY A 83 2.39 -2.34 -12.21
C GLY A 83 1.20 -2.81 -11.36
N HIS A 84 0.54 -1.90 -10.64
CA HIS A 84 -0.63 -2.19 -9.81
C HIS A 84 -1.84 -1.38 -10.27
N GLY A 85 -3.03 -1.88 -9.94
CA GLY A 85 -4.29 -1.21 -10.24
C GLY A 85 -4.38 -0.78 -11.69
N ASP A 86 -4.60 0.51 -11.92
CA ASP A 86 -4.69 1.09 -13.26
C ASP A 86 -3.40 1.82 -13.69
N SER A 87 -2.32 1.74 -12.91
CA SER A 87 -1.01 2.32 -13.27
C SER A 87 -0.36 1.57 -14.44
N THR A 88 0.55 2.25 -15.11
CA THR A 88 1.37 1.64 -16.18
C THR A 88 2.04 0.37 -15.64
N SER A 89 1.86 -0.73 -16.39
CA SER A 89 2.49 -2.01 -16.10
C SER A 89 3.34 -2.43 -17.29
N VAL A 90 4.61 -2.71 -17.04
CA VAL A 90 5.56 -3.26 -18.01
C VAL A 90 6.14 -4.55 -17.44
N LYS A 91 6.61 -5.45 -18.29
CA LYS A 91 7.29 -6.65 -17.78
C LYS A 91 8.59 -6.25 -17.11
N PRO A 92 8.92 -6.83 -15.93
CA PRO A 92 10.21 -6.61 -15.30
C PRO A 92 11.37 -6.97 -16.26
N GLY A 93 12.34 -6.08 -16.36
CA GLY A 93 13.57 -6.33 -17.08
C GLY A 93 14.53 -7.26 -16.29
N PRO A 94 15.73 -7.54 -16.82
CA PRO A 94 16.76 -8.28 -16.12
C PRO A 94 17.06 -7.65 -14.74
N ALA A 95 17.27 -8.46 -13.71
CA ALA A 95 17.52 -8.01 -12.34
C ALA A 95 16.42 -7.05 -11.77
N ASN A 96 15.15 -7.26 -12.17
CA ASN A 96 13.98 -6.47 -11.78
C ASN A 96 14.01 -5.01 -12.26
N GLU A 97 14.72 -4.74 -13.36
CA GLU A 97 14.77 -3.41 -13.97
C GLU A 97 13.36 -2.82 -14.13
N GLY A 98 13.19 -1.56 -13.73
CA GLY A 98 11.92 -0.86 -13.69
C GLY A 98 11.06 -1.11 -12.45
N TYR A 99 11.45 -2.07 -11.59
CA TYR A 99 10.76 -2.40 -10.33
C TYR A 99 11.71 -2.43 -9.13
N ASP A 100 12.89 -1.85 -9.27
CA ASP A 100 13.72 -1.55 -8.11
C ASP A 100 13.06 -0.48 -7.24
N TRP A 101 13.27 -0.57 -5.92
CA TRP A 101 12.52 0.26 -4.97
C TRP A 101 12.84 1.75 -5.06
N GLU A 102 14.03 2.13 -5.53
CA GLU A 102 14.37 3.54 -5.77
C GLU A 102 13.56 4.12 -6.93
N THR A 103 13.42 3.39 -8.03
CA THR A 103 12.55 3.76 -9.16
C THR A 103 11.11 3.90 -8.71
N LEU A 104 10.59 2.96 -7.90
CA LEU A 104 9.22 2.98 -7.38
C LEU A 104 8.99 4.14 -6.39
N ALA A 105 10.00 4.51 -5.59
CA ALA A 105 9.94 5.67 -4.73
C ALA A 105 9.95 6.98 -5.54
N LEU A 106 10.75 7.05 -6.61
CA LEU A 106 10.74 8.19 -7.55
C LEU A 106 9.40 8.33 -8.27
N ASP A 107 8.77 7.23 -8.65
CA ASP A 107 7.40 7.26 -9.19
C ASP A 107 6.43 7.90 -8.19
N SER A 108 6.47 7.47 -6.94
CA SER A 108 5.60 8.00 -5.88
C SER A 108 5.87 9.48 -5.62
N GLU A 109 7.13 9.91 -5.63
CA GLU A 109 7.53 11.33 -5.51
C GLU A 109 6.93 12.16 -6.65
N ARG A 110 7.08 11.71 -7.92
CA ARG A 110 6.55 12.39 -9.08
C ARG A 110 5.01 12.42 -9.10
N ALA A 111 4.39 11.32 -8.69
CA ALA A 111 2.94 11.26 -8.55
C ALA A 111 2.43 12.27 -7.50
N ILE A 112 3.10 12.40 -6.36
CA ILE A 112 2.73 13.40 -5.32
C ILE A 112 2.90 14.83 -5.86
N ALA A 113 3.97 15.12 -6.61
CA ALA A 113 4.10 16.42 -7.28
C ALA A 113 2.93 16.68 -8.25
N GLY A 114 2.51 15.67 -9.02
CA GLY A 114 1.32 15.76 -9.87
C GLY A 114 0.00 15.94 -9.08
N VAL A 115 -0.10 15.38 -7.87
CA VAL A 115 -1.22 15.65 -6.96
C VAL A 115 -1.22 17.12 -6.55
N PHE A 116 -0.08 17.71 -6.20
CA PHE A 116 0.02 19.13 -5.87
C PHE A 116 -0.48 20.00 -7.02
N GLU A 117 -0.05 19.74 -8.25
CA GLU A 117 -0.49 20.48 -9.46
C GLU A 117 -2.01 20.37 -9.65
N LYS A 118 -2.60 19.20 -9.44
CA LYS A 118 -4.04 18.99 -9.62
C LYS A 118 -4.90 19.60 -8.52
N THR A 119 -4.42 19.56 -7.29
CA THR A 119 -5.23 19.91 -6.12
C THR A 119 -4.98 21.32 -5.61
N GLY A 120 -3.88 21.95 -6.03
CA GLY A 120 -3.42 23.25 -5.53
C GLY A 120 -2.78 23.21 -4.15
N HIS A 121 -2.57 22.03 -3.57
CA HIS A 121 -1.79 21.88 -2.33
C HIS A 121 -0.30 22.00 -2.62
N ASP A 122 0.48 22.41 -1.63
CA ASP A 122 1.94 22.50 -1.68
C ASP A 122 2.64 21.55 -0.70
N ARG A 123 1.84 20.83 0.10
CA ARG A 123 2.31 19.87 1.11
C ARG A 123 1.30 18.75 1.32
N VAL A 124 1.79 17.65 1.87
CA VAL A 124 1.01 16.53 2.40
C VAL A 124 0.98 16.65 3.92
N ALA A 125 -0.21 16.90 4.48
CA ALA A 125 -0.38 16.97 5.93
C ALA A 125 -0.21 15.61 6.61
N LEU A 126 -0.60 14.53 5.89
CA LEU A 126 -0.40 13.15 6.35
C LEU A 126 -0.21 12.22 5.15
N ALA A 127 0.89 11.48 5.12
CA ALA A 127 1.07 10.35 4.22
C ALA A 127 0.84 9.04 4.99
N ILE A 128 -0.01 8.15 4.46
CA ILE A 128 -0.34 6.85 5.06
C ILE A 128 0.19 5.76 4.14
N GLY A 129 1.17 5.00 4.59
CA GLY A 129 1.75 3.91 3.82
C GLY A 129 1.59 2.56 4.49
N HIS A 130 1.08 1.58 3.74
CA HIS A 130 0.95 0.22 4.23
C HIS A 130 2.06 -0.66 3.65
N SER A 131 2.81 -1.36 4.50
CA SER A 131 3.80 -2.35 4.09
C SER A 131 4.84 -1.76 3.09
N PHE A 132 4.85 -2.23 1.86
CA PHE A 132 5.63 -1.71 0.72
C PHE A 132 5.41 -0.20 0.51
N GLY A 133 4.15 0.24 0.47
CA GLY A 133 3.80 1.66 0.33
C GLY A 133 4.33 2.51 1.48
N GLY A 134 4.43 1.93 2.69
CA GLY A 134 5.04 2.60 3.84
C GLY A 134 6.54 2.84 3.65
N ALA A 135 7.26 1.87 3.11
CA ALA A 135 8.68 2.02 2.80
C ALA A 135 8.91 3.07 1.70
N LEU A 136 8.07 3.06 0.64
CA LEU A 136 8.17 4.06 -0.44
C LEU A 136 7.93 5.49 0.10
N LEU A 137 6.86 5.69 0.90
CA LEU A 137 6.54 7.01 1.44
C LEU A 137 7.59 7.51 2.44
N LEU A 138 8.23 6.62 3.20
CA LEU A 138 9.36 7.00 4.05
C LEU A 138 10.51 7.55 3.19
N ARG A 139 10.82 6.90 2.07
CA ARG A 139 11.85 7.36 1.14
C ARG A 139 11.47 8.67 0.45
N VAL A 140 10.20 8.84 0.11
CA VAL A 140 9.67 10.09 -0.46
C VAL A 140 9.81 11.24 0.55
N ALA A 141 9.53 11.00 1.83
CA ALA A 141 9.64 12.03 2.87
C ALA A 141 11.08 12.53 3.08
N GLU A 142 12.08 11.66 2.91
CA GLU A 142 13.49 12.10 2.90
C GLU A 142 13.78 13.09 1.77
N ARG A 143 13.19 12.87 0.60
CA ARG A 143 13.42 13.67 -0.61
C ARG A 143 12.61 14.97 -0.64
N LEU A 144 11.33 14.88 -0.31
CA LEU A 144 10.42 16.04 -0.29
C LEU A 144 10.58 16.90 0.98
N GLY A 145 11.25 16.36 2.01
CA GLY A 145 11.55 17.09 3.25
C GLY A 145 10.30 17.70 3.89
N PRO A 146 10.24 19.03 4.08
CA PRO A 146 9.15 19.68 4.80
C PRO A 146 7.80 19.66 4.06
N GLN A 147 7.75 19.20 2.81
CA GLN A 147 6.48 19.04 2.10
C GLN A 147 5.67 17.83 2.60
N ILE A 148 6.29 16.93 3.37
CA ILE A 148 5.59 15.86 4.08
C ILE A 148 5.63 16.19 5.59
N GLU A 149 4.47 16.52 6.17
CA GLU A 149 4.42 16.92 7.57
C GLU A 149 4.35 15.72 8.52
N ARG A 150 3.55 14.72 8.18
CA ARG A 150 3.35 13.51 9.00
C ARG A 150 3.37 12.26 8.13
N LEU A 151 3.91 11.18 8.72
CA LEU A 151 3.85 9.83 8.15
C LEU A 151 3.24 8.86 9.14
N LEU A 152 2.18 8.18 8.73
CA LEU A 152 1.65 6.97 9.37
C LEU A 152 2.10 5.76 8.57
N LEU A 153 2.96 4.95 9.14
CA LEU A 153 3.56 3.78 8.51
C LEU A 153 2.98 2.51 9.12
N CYS A 154 2.00 1.93 8.43
CA CYS A 154 1.30 0.73 8.86
C CYS A 154 2.11 -0.52 8.50
N ASP A 155 2.80 -1.07 9.49
CA ASP A 155 3.69 -2.24 9.40
C ASP A 155 4.60 -2.20 8.15
N PRO A 156 5.41 -1.12 7.98
CA PRO A 156 6.18 -0.88 6.77
C PRO A 156 7.25 -1.95 6.56
N VAL A 157 7.57 -2.22 5.27
CA VAL A 157 8.69 -3.13 4.95
C VAL A 157 10.01 -2.43 5.25
N LEU A 158 10.49 -2.62 6.47
CA LEU A 158 11.83 -2.24 6.88
C LEU A 158 12.59 -3.50 7.31
N LEU A 159 13.71 -3.74 6.66
CA LEU A 159 14.55 -4.89 6.95
C LEU A 159 15.91 -4.40 7.44
N PRO A 160 16.44 -5.01 8.51
CA PRO A 160 17.79 -4.70 8.95
C PRO A 160 18.79 -5.00 7.82
N PRO A 161 19.93 -4.29 7.77
CA PRO A 161 21.00 -4.60 6.83
C PRO A 161 21.34 -6.08 6.92
N LEU A 162 21.15 -6.80 5.82
CA LEU A 162 21.43 -8.24 5.78
C LEU A 162 22.89 -8.44 5.42
N THR A 163 23.55 -9.41 6.07
CA THR A 163 24.86 -9.90 5.62
C THR A 163 24.70 -10.59 4.25
N HIS A 164 25.78 -10.70 3.48
CA HIS A 164 25.77 -11.40 2.19
C HIS A 164 25.23 -12.82 2.30
N GLU A 165 25.51 -13.50 3.41
CA GLU A 165 25.03 -14.85 3.69
C GLU A 165 23.51 -14.89 3.93
N GLN A 166 22.96 -13.91 4.64
CA GLN A 166 21.52 -13.76 4.88
C GLN A 166 20.76 -13.40 3.60
N ILE A 167 21.35 -12.59 2.73
CA ILE A 167 20.80 -12.27 1.40
C ILE A 167 20.73 -13.54 0.55
N ALA A 168 21.80 -14.34 0.54
CA ALA A 168 21.86 -15.60 -0.21
C ALA A 168 20.82 -16.62 0.27
N VAL A 169 20.58 -16.71 1.58
CA VAL A 169 19.54 -17.59 2.15
C VAL A 169 18.12 -17.11 1.76
N ARG A 170 17.87 -15.80 1.74
CA ARG A 170 16.58 -15.23 1.31
C ARG A 170 16.34 -15.39 -0.19
N SER A 171 17.37 -15.28 -1.02
CA SER A 171 17.26 -15.42 -2.48
C SER A 171 17.06 -16.87 -2.95
N ASN A 172 17.26 -17.86 -2.09
CA ASN A 172 17.14 -19.29 -2.42
C ASN A 172 15.68 -19.81 -2.50
N GLY A 173 14.73 -18.99 -3.00
CA GLY A 173 13.48 -19.49 -3.59
C GLY A 173 12.40 -20.00 -2.64
N ALA A 174 12.58 -19.94 -1.31
CA ALA A 174 11.55 -20.26 -0.33
C ALA A 174 10.74 -19.02 0.12
N GLY A 175 11.02 -17.84 -0.47
CA GLY A 175 10.43 -16.56 -0.06
C GLY A 175 9.10 -16.22 -0.72
N LEU A 176 8.59 -15.04 -0.38
CA LEU A 176 7.34 -14.47 -0.89
C LEU A 176 7.31 -14.40 -2.42
N ALA A 177 8.42 -14.04 -3.08
CA ALA A 177 8.51 -13.98 -4.54
C ALA A 177 8.21 -15.33 -5.21
N ALA A 178 8.80 -16.42 -4.69
CA ALA A 178 8.56 -17.77 -5.23
C ALA A 178 7.10 -18.24 -4.99
N ALA A 179 6.51 -17.88 -3.86
CA ALA A 179 5.11 -18.15 -3.57
C ALA A 179 4.18 -17.34 -4.50
N THR A 180 4.50 -16.06 -4.71
CA THR A 180 3.77 -15.15 -5.61
C THR A 180 3.75 -15.68 -7.05
N ARG A 181 4.88 -16.14 -7.60
CA ARG A 181 4.94 -16.72 -8.94
C ARG A 181 4.07 -17.96 -9.11
N LYS A 182 3.76 -18.68 -8.02
CA LYS A 182 2.94 -19.89 -8.02
C LYS A 182 1.47 -19.64 -7.72
N ARG A 183 1.11 -18.44 -7.24
CA ARG A 183 -0.28 -18.15 -6.88
C ARG A 183 -1.18 -18.19 -8.11
N ARG A 184 -2.45 -18.53 -7.89
CA ARG A 184 -3.47 -18.41 -8.91
C ARG A 184 -3.70 -16.95 -9.26
N ASN A 185 -3.67 -16.61 -10.55
CA ASN A 185 -3.86 -15.24 -11.04
C ASN A 185 -5.01 -15.11 -12.04
N VAL A 186 -5.64 -16.23 -12.42
CA VAL A 186 -6.76 -16.28 -13.35
C VAL A 186 -7.92 -17.04 -12.72
N PHE A 187 -9.12 -16.52 -12.83
CA PHE A 187 -10.34 -17.06 -12.26
C PHE A 187 -11.47 -17.02 -13.29
N PRO A 188 -12.45 -17.95 -13.23
CA PRO A 188 -13.57 -18.00 -14.18
C PRO A 188 -14.44 -16.73 -14.16
N SER A 189 -14.46 -15.99 -13.04
CA SER A 189 -15.18 -14.72 -12.86
C SER A 189 -14.66 -13.98 -11.65
N LEU A 190 -15.01 -12.70 -11.50
CA LEU A 190 -14.74 -11.91 -10.29
C LEU A 190 -15.39 -12.53 -9.06
N GLU A 191 -16.62 -13.04 -9.16
CA GLU A 191 -17.30 -13.73 -8.06
C GLU A 191 -16.53 -14.97 -7.60
N ALA A 192 -16.07 -15.81 -8.54
CA ALA A 192 -15.26 -16.98 -8.22
C ALA A 192 -13.91 -16.61 -7.58
N ALA A 193 -13.33 -15.46 -7.95
CA ALA A 193 -12.13 -14.92 -7.30
C ALA A 193 -12.42 -14.48 -5.86
N TYR A 194 -13.53 -13.77 -5.63
CA TYR A 194 -13.96 -13.35 -4.30
C TYR A 194 -14.21 -14.55 -3.38
N GLU A 195 -14.97 -15.53 -3.82
CA GLU A 195 -15.24 -16.77 -3.05
C GLU A 195 -13.94 -17.51 -2.72
N HIS A 196 -13.04 -17.62 -3.69
CA HIS A 196 -11.74 -18.26 -3.48
C HIS A 196 -10.90 -17.52 -2.45
N CYS A 197 -10.79 -16.20 -2.55
CA CYS A 197 -9.97 -15.38 -1.65
C CYS A 197 -10.58 -15.32 -0.25
N SER A 198 -11.89 -15.15 -0.13
CA SER A 198 -12.58 -15.02 1.17
C SER A 198 -12.37 -16.21 2.12
N THR A 199 -11.97 -17.37 1.60
CA THR A 199 -11.69 -18.58 2.39
C THR A 199 -10.18 -18.81 2.64
N ARG A 200 -9.29 -17.92 2.16
CA ARG A 200 -7.84 -18.08 2.27
C ARG A 200 -7.25 -17.23 3.39
N GLY A 201 -6.24 -17.79 4.08
CA GLY A 201 -5.67 -17.19 5.29
C GLY A 201 -5.25 -15.73 5.14
N LEU A 202 -4.65 -15.34 4.00
CA LEU A 202 -4.22 -13.96 3.77
C LEU A 202 -5.38 -12.96 3.75
N PHE A 203 -6.55 -13.36 3.25
CA PHE A 203 -7.71 -12.48 3.03
C PHE A 203 -8.85 -12.75 4.03
N ALA A 204 -8.65 -13.71 4.94
CA ALA A 204 -9.73 -14.22 5.79
C ALA A 204 -10.31 -13.14 6.71
N ASP A 205 -9.48 -12.20 7.13
CA ASP A 205 -9.83 -11.16 8.10
C ASP A 205 -10.12 -9.79 7.45
N PHE A 206 -10.03 -9.70 6.09
CA PHE A 206 -10.40 -8.46 5.37
C PHE A 206 -11.86 -8.10 5.60
N THR A 207 -12.13 -6.79 5.66
CA THR A 207 -13.51 -6.34 5.52
C THR A 207 -14.06 -6.81 4.17
N PRO A 208 -15.35 -7.16 4.08
CA PRO A 208 -15.95 -7.59 2.82
C PRO A 208 -15.75 -6.58 1.69
N GLU A 209 -15.80 -5.28 2.02
CA GLU A 209 -15.60 -4.18 1.08
C GLU A 209 -14.16 -4.12 0.57
N ALA A 210 -13.17 -4.22 1.47
CA ALA A 210 -11.75 -4.21 1.06
C ALA A 210 -11.43 -5.40 0.15
N LEU A 211 -11.96 -6.59 0.46
CA LEU A 211 -11.79 -7.76 -0.39
C LEU A 211 -12.52 -7.61 -1.73
N ALA A 212 -13.76 -7.12 -1.72
CA ALA A 212 -14.52 -6.90 -2.96
C ALA A 212 -13.84 -5.87 -3.86
N LEU A 213 -13.26 -4.81 -3.29
CA LEU A 213 -12.50 -3.81 -4.03
C LEU A 213 -11.16 -4.36 -4.53
N TYR A 214 -10.48 -5.21 -3.75
CA TYR A 214 -9.30 -5.92 -4.25
C TYR A 214 -9.63 -6.74 -5.50
N ILE A 215 -10.78 -7.40 -5.52
CA ILE A 215 -11.21 -8.22 -6.66
C ILE A 215 -11.71 -7.34 -7.82
N SER A 216 -12.66 -6.43 -7.57
CA SER A 216 -13.32 -5.65 -8.64
C SER A 216 -12.42 -4.61 -9.29
N GLU A 217 -11.46 -4.05 -8.53
CA GLU A 217 -10.57 -2.98 -8.99
C GLU A 217 -9.14 -3.49 -9.25
N GLY A 218 -8.71 -4.52 -8.55
CA GLY A 218 -7.39 -5.13 -8.72
C GLY A 218 -7.33 -6.24 -9.78
N MET A 219 -8.47 -6.62 -10.38
CA MET A 219 -8.53 -7.59 -11.48
C MET A 219 -9.14 -6.96 -12.74
N ALA A 220 -8.76 -7.48 -13.89
CA ALA A 220 -9.36 -7.18 -15.18
C ALA A 220 -10.22 -8.36 -15.62
N GLU A 221 -11.44 -8.08 -16.08
CA GLU A 221 -12.37 -9.07 -16.65
C GLU A 221 -12.38 -8.95 -18.16
N ASP A 222 -12.23 -10.05 -18.86
CA ASP A 222 -12.28 -10.10 -20.31
C ASP A 222 -13.72 -10.29 -20.83
N GLN A 223 -13.87 -10.38 -22.15
CA GLN A 223 -15.18 -10.54 -22.81
C GLN A 223 -15.85 -11.88 -22.51
N THR A 224 -15.11 -12.87 -22.01
CA THR A 224 -15.63 -14.19 -21.60
C THR A 224 -16.05 -14.23 -20.14
N GLY A 225 -15.76 -13.17 -19.38
CA GLY A 225 -15.96 -13.10 -17.94
C GLY A 225 -14.78 -13.65 -17.14
N GLU A 226 -13.68 -14.08 -17.79
CA GLU A 226 -12.48 -14.51 -17.10
C GLU A 226 -11.78 -13.33 -16.43
N ALA A 227 -11.47 -13.47 -15.14
CA ALA A 227 -10.85 -12.42 -14.33
C ALA A 227 -9.37 -12.71 -14.10
N THR A 228 -8.51 -11.73 -14.43
CA THR A 228 -7.04 -11.82 -14.28
C THR A 228 -6.52 -10.69 -13.39
N LEU A 229 -5.56 -10.97 -12.51
CA LEU A 229 -4.91 -9.94 -11.69
C LEU A 229 -4.25 -8.87 -12.57
N LYS A 230 -4.55 -7.59 -12.33
CA LYS A 230 -3.89 -6.45 -12.98
C LYS A 230 -2.41 -6.36 -12.56
N CYS A 231 -2.12 -6.59 -11.28
CA CYS A 231 -0.73 -6.76 -10.86
C CYS A 231 -0.25 -8.16 -11.26
N ASP A 232 0.56 -8.23 -12.33
CA ASP A 232 1.12 -9.49 -12.81
C ASP A 232 1.99 -10.12 -11.71
N ARG A 233 1.95 -11.45 -11.60
CA ARG A 233 2.72 -12.21 -10.62
C ARG A 233 4.23 -11.97 -10.72
N GLU A 234 4.75 -11.75 -11.92
CA GLU A 234 6.17 -11.46 -12.11
C GLU A 234 6.51 -10.04 -11.64
N VAL A 235 5.60 -9.07 -11.78
CA VAL A 235 5.76 -7.72 -11.22
C VAL A 235 5.80 -7.76 -9.70
N GLU A 236 4.79 -8.37 -9.08
CA GLU A 236 4.74 -8.49 -7.63
C GLU A 236 5.95 -9.25 -7.07
N ALA A 237 6.36 -10.34 -7.74
CA ALA A 237 7.53 -11.12 -7.38
C ALA A 237 8.84 -10.35 -7.55
N ALA A 238 8.97 -9.53 -8.62
CA ALA A 238 10.14 -8.68 -8.84
C ALA A 238 10.33 -7.67 -7.71
N ILE A 239 9.24 -7.08 -7.22
CA ILE A 239 9.27 -6.17 -6.07
C ILE A 239 9.72 -6.90 -4.80
N PHE A 240 9.24 -8.13 -4.55
CA PHE A 240 9.72 -8.94 -3.42
C PHE A 240 11.19 -9.34 -3.55
N ASP A 241 11.65 -9.67 -4.77
CA ASP A 241 13.05 -10.04 -5.04
C ASP A 241 13.98 -8.82 -4.92
N GLY A 242 13.50 -7.61 -5.25
CA GLY A 242 14.27 -6.37 -5.19
C GLY A 242 14.71 -5.99 -3.77
N GLY A 243 14.14 -6.65 -2.78
CA GLY A 243 14.47 -6.45 -1.37
C GLY A 243 14.03 -5.07 -0.87
N ALA A 244 13.73 -4.99 0.42
CA ALA A 244 13.52 -3.71 1.07
C ALA A 244 14.80 -2.87 1.02
N PHE A 245 14.66 -1.56 0.96
CA PHE A 245 15.77 -0.64 1.05
C PHE A 245 16.69 -0.97 2.23
N ALA A 246 17.84 -1.56 1.98
CA ALA A 246 18.92 -1.53 2.96
C ALA A 246 19.34 -0.07 3.22
N ALA A 247 19.19 0.79 2.20
CA ALA A 247 19.53 2.20 2.24
C ALA A 247 18.48 3.09 2.93
N VAL A 248 17.23 2.66 3.13
CA VAL A 248 16.25 3.43 3.90
C VAL A 248 16.77 3.72 5.31
N ALA A 249 17.58 2.82 5.86
CA ALA A 249 18.20 3.03 7.16
C ALA A 249 19.38 4.02 7.16
N GLU A 250 19.93 4.39 6.01
CA GLU A 250 21.09 5.29 5.91
C GLU A 250 20.70 6.77 5.84
N GLY A 251 19.54 7.08 5.23
CA GLY A 251 19.04 8.46 5.04
C GLY A 251 17.93 8.91 6.00
N VAL A 252 17.34 8.02 6.78
CA VAL A 252 16.13 8.29 7.60
C VAL A 252 16.29 9.42 8.61
N GLY A 253 17.51 9.74 9.02
CA GLY A 253 17.77 10.83 9.98
C GLY A 253 17.46 12.24 9.45
N GLU A 254 17.25 12.39 8.15
CA GLU A 254 17.00 13.67 7.48
C GLU A 254 15.51 13.97 7.29
N ALA A 255 14.60 13.00 7.51
CA ALA A 255 13.17 13.24 7.40
C ALA A 255 12.69 14.20 8.50
N ALA A 256 12.22 15.38 8.08
CA ALA A 256 11.69 16.40 8.99
C ALA A 256 10.28 16.06 9.53
N ALA A 257 9.59 15.13 8.87
CA ALA A 257 8.24 14.71 9.20
C ALA A 257 8.13 14.14 10.62
N GLN A 258 6.94 14.29 11.23
CA GLN A 258 6.55 13.47 12.37
C GLN A 258 6.20 12.08 11.87
N VAL A 259 6.87 11.03 12.36
CA VAL A 259 6.68 9.67 11.88
C VAL A 259 6.15 8.77 12.99
N LEU A 260 5.05 8.07 12.69
CA LEU A 260 4.52 7.02 13.54
C LEU A 260 4.66 5.66 12.84
N PHE A 261 5.55 4.82 13.35
CA PHE A 261 5.66 3.43 12.95
C PHE A 261 4.65 2.60 13.75
N VAL A 262 3.75 1.92 13.06
CA VAL A 262 2.79 0.99 13.66
C VAL A 262 3.22 -0.43 13.38
N HIS A 263 3.64 -1.14 14.40
CA HIS A 263 4.07 -2.54 14.33
C HIS A 263 2.88 -3.48 14.57
N ALA A 264 2.66 -4.39 13.61
CA ALA A 264 1.69 -5.47 13.78
C ALA A 264 2.34 -6.63 14.57
N GLU A 265 1.88 -6.90 15.78
CA GLU A 265 2.46 -7.95 16.64
C GLU A 265 2.29 -9.36 16.05
N ARG A 266 1.22 -9.57 15.27
CA ARG A 266 0.99 -10.80 14.49
C ARG A 266 1.51 -10.71 13.05
N GLY A 267 2.32 -9.66 12.74
CA GLY A 267 2.98 -9.46 11.46
C GLY A 267 4.29 -10.24 11.33
N ASN A 268 5.10 -9.87 10.35
CA ASN A 268 6.34 -10.57 10.01
C ASN A 268 7.61 -9.75 10.29
N PHE A 269 7.48 -8.52 10.80
CA PHE A 269 8.60 -7.62 11.02
C PHE A 269 9.01 -7.56 12.49
N ILE A 270 10.20 -7.05 12.74
CA ILE A 270 10.80 -7.02 14.08
C ILE A 270 10.62 -5.63 14.66
N ARG A 271 9.84 -5.49 15.72
CA ARG A 271 9.59 -4.21 16.43
C ARG A 271 10.89 -3.50 16.82
N ALA A 272 11.85 -4.23 17.38
CA ALA A 272 13.12 -3.65 17.80
C ALA A 272 13.88 -2.96 16.64
N TYR A 273 13.66 -3.40 15.39
CA TYR A 273 14.25 -2.73 14.25
C TYR A 273 13.53 -1.42 13.90
N TYR A 274 12.21 -1.35 14.05
CA TYR A 274 11.48 -0.08 13.93
C TYR A 274 11.95 0.92 15.01
N GLU A 275 12.17 0.46 16.23
CA GLU A 275 12.67 1.28 17.34
C GLU A 275 14.10 1.77 17.07
N GLU A 276 14.97 0.93 16.49
CA GLU A 276 16.30 1.33 16.05
C GLU A 276 16.25 2.41 14.95
N VAL A 277 15.40 2.24 13.95
CA VAL A 277 15.23 3.21 12.86
C VAL A 277 14.64 4.52 13.40
N ALA A 278 13.57 4.44 14.18
CA ALA A 278 12.94 5.60 14.81
C ALA A 278 13.91 6.39 15.71
N GLY A 279 14.80 5.70 16.42
CA GLY A 279 15.81 6.32 17.27
C GLY A 279 16.85 7.18 16.53
N ARG A 280 16.92 7.08 15.20
CA ARG A 280 17.77 7.90 14.32
C ARG A 280 17.04 9.15 13.82
N MET A 281 15.73 9.24 14.00
CA MET A 281 14.87 10.30 13.49
C MET A 281 14.47 11.25 14.62
N PRO A 282 14.46 12.60 14.39
CA PRO A 282 14.18 13.55 15.45
C PRO A 282 12.73 13.51 15.95
N ASN A 283 11.77 13.11 15.10
CA ASN A 283 10.34 13.19 15.37
C ASN A 283 9.63 11.87 15.09
N ALA A 284 10.26 10.73 15.38
CA ALA A 284 9.67 9.43 15.16
C ALA A 284 9.33 8.71 16.46
N SER A 285 8.26 7.91 16.39
CA SER A 285 7.83 7.03 17.48
C SER A 285 7.34 5.69 16.91
N VAL A 286 7.33 4.68 17.79
CA VAL A 286 6.86 3.33 17.44
C VAL A 286 5.74 2.95 18.40
N THR A 287 4.62 2.55 17.81
CA THR A 287 3.50 1.92 18.52
C THR A 287 3.20 0.57 17.89
N GLY A 288 2.17 -0.11 18.36
CA GLY A 288 1.72 -1.37 17.77
C GLY A 288 0.57 -1.97 18.54
N GLY A 289 0.11 -3.14 18.11
CA GLY A 289 -0.98 -3.85 18.75
C GLY A 289 -1.15 -5.27 18.24
N ASP A 290 -2.04 -6.00 18.89
CA ASP A 290 -2.38 -7.39 18.57
C ASP A 290 -3.27 -7.47 17.30
N PHE A 291 -2.71 -7.12 16.16
CA PHE A 291 -3.32 -7.24 14.85
C PHE A 291 -2.31 -7.80 13.82
N GLY A 292 -2.82 -8.25 12.67
CA GLY A 292 -2.02 -8.79 11.57
C GLY A 292 -1.38 -7.71 10.70
N HIS A 293 -0.47 -8.15 9.83
CA HIS A 293 0.22 -7.28 8.85
C HIS A 293 -0.75 -6.45 7.98
N LEU A 294 -1.92 -7.00 7.69
CA LEU A 294 -2.90 -6.39 6.78
C LEU A 294 -4.00 -5.60 7.52
N PHE A 295 -3.76 -5.21 8.77
CA PHE A 295 -4.74 -4.55 9.63
C PHE A 295 -5.44 -3.32 9.00
N PRO A 296 -4.83 -2.51 8.10
CA PRO A 296 -5.56 -1.42 7.47
C PRO A 296 -6.72 -1.88 6.58
N LEU A 297 -6.66 -3.15 6.10
CA LEU A 297 -7.70 -3.78 5.27
C LEU A 297 -8.64 -4.67 6.08
N GLU A 298 -8.20 -5.10 7.26
CA GLU A 298 -8.93 -5.94 8.21
C GLU A 298 -9.77 -5.08 9.18
N SER A 299 -9.22 -3.96 9.63
CA SER A 299 -9.83 -3.01 10.56
C SER A 299 -9.41 -1.57 10.22
N PRO A 300 -10.00 -0.93 9.18
CA PRO A 300 -9.68 0.46 8.82
C PRO A 300 -9.83 1.44 9.97
N ALA A 301 -10.78 1.20 10.88
CA ALA A 301 -10.99 2.01 12.08
C ALA A 301 -9.75 2.06 12.98
N THR A 302 -9.01 0.95 13.11
CA THR A 302 -7.74 0.91 13.86
C THR A 302 -6.70 1.85 13.23
N ALA A 303 -6.63 1.92 11.91
CA ALA A 303 -5.75 2.89 11.24
C ALA A 303 -6.18 4.34 11.49
N VAL A 304 -7.50 4.61 11.55
CA VAL A 304 -8.02 5.95 11.90
C VAL A 304 -7.64 6.35 13.32
N GLU A 305 -7.68 5.44 14.30
CA GLU A 305 -7.25 5.73 15.67
C GLU A 305 -5.79 6.22 15.71
N PHE A 306 -4.90 5.63 14.90
CA PHE A 306 -3.53 6.11 14.77
C PHE A 306 -3.45 7.48 14.07
N VAL A 307 -4.28 7.72 13.03
CA VAL A 307 -4.39 9.05 12.42
C VAL A 307 -4.78 10.07 13.47
N ASP A 308 -5.82 9.80 14.26
CA ASP A 308 -6.32 10.72 15.29
C ASP A 308 -5.23 11.06 16.32
N SER A 309 -4.47 10.05 16.78
CA SER A 309 -3.37 10.24 17.72
C SER A 309 -2.25 11.16 17.20
N MET A 310 -2.09 11.28 15.88
CA MET A 310 -1.09 12.17 15.27
C MET A 310 -1.57 13.62 15.16
N PHE A 311 -2.85 13.90 15.35
CA PHE A 311 -3.45 15.24 15.32
C PHE A 311 -3.93 15.71 16.70
N GLU A 312 -3.95 14.84 17.71
CA GLU A 312 -4.16 15.23 19.10
C GLU A 312 -2.94 16.05 19.60
N LYS A 313 -3.24 17.17 20.25
CA LYS A 313 -2.23 18.10 20.78
C LYS A 313 -1.81 17.73 22.19
#